data_974fc6e5032445f1051d9f5f6749fd1c
#
_entry.id   974fc6e5032445f1051d9f5f6749fd1c
#
_cell.length_a   1.000
_cell.length_b   1.000
_cell.length_c   1.000
_cell.angle_alpha   90.00
_cell.angle_beta   90.00
_cell.angle_gamma   90.00
#
_symmetry.space_group_name_H-M   'P 1'
#
loop_
_entity.id
_entity.type
_entity.pdbx_description
1 polymer ?
#
loop_
_entity_poly.entity_id
_entity_poly.type
_entity_poly.pdbx_seq_one_letter_code
_entity_poly.pdbx_strand_id
1 'polypeptide(L)'
;MTALNRRALVGGLAASTLAFSVRAGTVTDTDVIIIGAGYAGISAARQLKALGIRAVTLEARDRVGGRAFTDTQSLGRKFDKGPYWLHNKATNPVVPLAKAAGIELTESAYSNMAAFEDGAVLQAMTPAKFFAAGEALERKISSPFARLKDRSLGSTVPGTNLGQKYLRNMFAVEMGDEPDLVSLQGYYNLEAGEDLVPATGMGGLITSLSGGLDIRLNCPVSRIAWKEAHGVTAEGPFGRLTARKIIVTVSTGVLAKGAMRFDPALPLATQEAISNLPMGAFEKVGMMLSQPMPDLPEYALVNKYIEQGKYHSLLVTPDKQLVTALLPSPLSRELYAEGLPALHAFALELFKNVVGNRVNVAMTANSDWHRDPYAMGSYAYQKVGHAAARKGYSQPIEDRLFLTGEAADDPLALTVGGAWRHAQKTALRVSKALRAKAA
;
A
#
# COMPACT_ATOMS: atom_id res chain seq x y z
N MET A 1 6.91 82.73 64.72
CA MET A 1 6.05 81.60 64.99
C MET A 1 6.46 80.48 64.06
N THR A 2 6.86 79.44 64.53
CA THR A 2 7.79 78.41 64.13
C THR A 2 7.31 77.51 62.97
N ALA A 3 8.14 77.40 61.95
CA ALA A 3 8.00 76.40 60.88
C ALA A 3 8.80 75.15 61.24
N LEU A 4 8.18 74.00 61.27
CA LEU A 4 8.79 72.69 61.47
C LEU A 4 9.08 72.01 60.12
N ASN A 5 10.35 71.73 59.97
CA ASN A 5 10.91 71.03 58.80
C ASN A 5 10.75 69.48 58.93
N ARG A 6 10.13 68.80 57.99
CA ARG A 6 10.06 67.35 57.94
C ARG A 6 10.87 66.85 56.74
N ARG A 7 12.05 66.35 57.01
CA ARG A 7 12.78 65.48 56.07
C ARG A 7 12.29 64.05 56.27
N ALA A 8 11.58 63.50 55.21
CA ALA A 8 11.18 62.13 55.17
C ALA A 8 12.31 61.34 54.50
N LEU A 9 12.73 60.26 55.17
CA LEU A 9 13.56 59.20 54.59
C LEU A 9 12.80 58.46 53.44
N VAL A 10 13.38 58.42 52.28
CA VAL A 10 12.92 57.51 51.20
C VAL A 10 13.86 56.29 51.21
N GLY A 11 13.40 55.22 51.84
CA GLY A 11 13.99 53.90 51.72
C GLY A 11 13.59 53.25 50.38
N GLY A 12 14.56 53.08 49.47
CA GLY A 12 14.34 52.43 48.25
C GLY A 12 14.15 50.89 48.41
N LEU A 13 12.98 50.35 48.17
CA LEU A 13 12.73 48.94 47.88
C LEU A 13 13.01 48.70 46.39
N ALA A 14 14.15 48.09 46.10
CA ALA A 14 14.42 47.53 44.77
C ALA A 14 13.54 46.29 44.58
N ALA A 15 12.41 46.44 43.91
CA ALA A 15 11.60 45.32 43.43
C ALA A 15 12.31 44.69 42.21
N SER A 16 13.03 43.60 42.44
CA SER A 16 13.55 42.74 41.38
C SER A 16 12.38 42.02 40.72
N THR A 17 11.87 42.56 39.63
CA THR A 17 10.94 41.86 38.72
C THR A 17 11.69 40.76 38.02
N LEU A 18 11.59 39.54 38.55
CA LEU A 18 11.88 38.32 37.78
C LEU A 18 10.92 38.24 36.60
N ALA A 19 11.36 38.73 35.45
CA ALA A 19 10.68 38.52 34.19
C ALA A 19 10.78 37.02 33.87
N PHE A 20 9.77 36.25 34.26
CA PHE A 20 9.52 34.95 33.67
C PHE A 20 9.22 35.18 32.20
N SER A 21 10.20 34.99 31.33
CA SER A 21 9.97 34.84 29.89
C SER A 21 9.21 33.54 29.70
N VAL A 22 7.89 33.59 29.75
CA VAL A 22 7.02 32.55 29.20
C VAL A 22 7.35 32.53 27.71
N ARG A 23 8.21 31.59 27.30
CA ARG A 23 8.34 31.26 25.89
C ARG A 23 6.92 30.88 25.43
N ALA A 24 6.27 31.79 24.72
CA ALA A 24 5.01 31.50 24.04
C ALA A 24 5.30 30.34 23.08
N GLY A 25 5.05 29.14 23.54
CA GLY A 25 5.05 27.96 22.68
C GLY A 25 4.00 28.21 21.61
N THR A 26 4.39 28.30 20.36
CA THR A 26 3.45 28.48 19.25
C THR A 26 2.45 27.32 19.26
N VAL A 27 1.18 27.65 19.44
CA VAL A 27 0.09 26.69 19.47
C VAL A 27 -0.07 26.14 18.04
N THR A 28 0.30 24.89 17.85
CA THR A 28 -0.06 24.15 16.61
C THR A 28 -1.46 23.54 16.77
N ASP A 29 -2.18 23.36 15.65
CA ASP A 29 -3.54 22.81 15.66
C ASP A 29 -3.57 21.39 16.23
N THR A 30 -2.51 20.60 15.96
CA THR A 30 -2.34 19.23 16.44
C THR A 30 -0.83 18.94 16.67
N ASP A 31 -0.51 17.79 17.26
CA ASP A 31 0.90 17.36 17.42
C ASP A 31 1.43 16.73 16.12
N VAL A 32 0.59 15.96 15.42
CA VAL A 32 0.97 15.25 14.17
C VAL A 32 -0.12 15.37 13.13
N ILE A 33 0.27 15.72 11.89
CA ILE A 33 -0.59 15.56 10.72
C ILE A 33 -0.22 14.22 10.06
N ILE A 34 -1.22 13.44 9.66
CA ILE A 34 -1.06 12.22 8.86
C ILE A 34 -1.73 12.46 7.51
N ILE A 35 -1.02 12.22 6.40
CA ILE A 35 -1.56 12.34 5.05
C ILE A 35 -1.88 10.96 4.51
N GLY A 36 -3.18 10.71 4.27
CA GLY A 36 -3.76 9.46 3.79
C GLY A 36 -4.35 8.59 4.91
N ALA A 37 -5.57 8.09 4.70
CA ALA A 37 -6.29 7.18 5.59
C ALA A 37 -6.34 5.74 5.05
N GLY A 38 -5.27 5.28 4.40
CA GLY A 38 -5.04 3.87 4.07
C GLY A 38 -4.55 3.08 5.30
N TYR A 39 -4.19 1.79 5.12
CA TYR A 39 -3.68 0.95 6.21
C TYR A 39 -2.51 1.57 6.98
N ALA A 40 -1.59 2.24 6.30
CA ALA A 40 -0.48 2.93 6.96
C ALA A 40 -0.95 4.11 7.82
N GLY A 41 -1.80 5.00 7.27
CA GLY A 41 -2.28 6.17 8.02
C GLY A 41 -3.14 5.80 9.22
N ILE A 42 -4.05 4.84 9.07
CA ILE A 42 -4.87 4.32 10.17
C ILE A 42 -3.99 3.68 11.25
N SER A 43 -2.98 2.89 10.84
CA SER A 43 -2.01 2.28 11.77
C SER A 43 -1.25 3.34 12.58
N ALA A 44 -0.71 4.37 11.90
CA ALA A 44 0.00 5.47 12.55
C ALA A 44 -0.91 6.24 13.52
N ALA A 45 -2.14 6.57 13.09
CA ALA A 45 -3.11 7.28 13.92
C ALA A 45 -3.48 6.50 15.18
N ARG A 46 -3.74 5.20 15.06
CA ARG A 46 -4.03 4.31 16.20
C ARG A 46 -2.85 4.25 17.17
N GLN A 47 -1.63 4.10 16.65
CA GLN A 47 -0.43 4.05 17.48
C GLN A 47 -0.18 5.37 18.21
N LEU A 48 -0.33 6.52 17.55
CA LEU A 48 -0.20 7.83 18.18
C LEU A 48 -1.28 8.07 19.24
N LYS A 49 -2.53 7.70 18.95
CA LYS A 49 -3.63 7.75 19.92
C LYS A 49 -3.33 6.92 21.17
N ALA A 50 -2.82 5.70 21.01
CA ALA A 50 -2.43 4.83 22.12
C ALA A 50 -1.28 5.43 22.99
N LEU A 51 -0.46 6.32 22.40
CA LEU A 51 0.61 7.05 23.08
C LEU A 51 0.17 8.41 23.66
N GLY A 52 -1.13 8.75 23.56
CA GLY A 52 -1.69 10.02 24.04
C GLY A 52 -1.29 11.24 23.18
N ILE A 53 -0.85 11.02 21.93
CA ILE A 53 -0.42 12.08 21.00
C ILE A 53 -1.60 12.43 20.09
N ARG A 54 -1.93 13.74 20.03
CA ARG A 54 -3.00 14.25 19.16
C ARG A 54 -2.56 14.17 17.70
N ALA A 55 -3.34 13.51 16.86
CA ALA A 55 -3.07 13.40 15.44
C ALA A 55 -4.35 13.62 14.64
N VAL A 56 -4.24 14.36 13.55
CA VAL A 56 -5.30 14.55 12.54
C VAL A 56 -4.87 13.85 11.26
N THR A 57 -5.73 13.01 10.71
CA THR A 57 -5.52 12.33 9.44
C THR A 57 -6.31 13.03 8.33
N LEU A 58 -5.62 13.47 7.28
CA LEU A 58 -6.21 14.09 6.09
C LEU A 58 -6.27 13.06 4.97
N GLU A 59 -7.47 12.75 4.51
CA GLU A 59 -7.73 11.83 3.40
C GLU A 59 -8.34 12.60 2.23
N ALA A 60 -7.79 12.37 1.04
CA ALA A 60 -8.24 13.06 -0.17
C ALA A 60 -9.61 12.59 -0.66
N ARG A 61 -9.96 11.33 -0.40
CA ARG A 61 -11.23 10.72 -0.82
C ARG A 61 -12.34 10.97 0.21
N ASP A 62 -13.54 10.61 -0.18
CA ASP A 62 -14.74 10.55 0.67
C ASP A 62 -14.80 9.29 1.56
N ARG A 63 -13.76 8.46 1.54
CA ARG A 63 -13.67 7.18 2.26
C ARG A 63 -12.28 6.88 2.77
N VAL A 64 -12.18 6.06 3.80
CA VAL A 64 -10.93 5.45 4.27
C VAL A 64 -10.51 4.27 3.39
N GLY A 65 -9.32 3.72 3.63
CA GLY A 65 -8.79 2.50 3.03
C GLY A 65 -7.82 2.74 1.87
N GLY A 66 -7.90 3.90 1.21
CA GLY A 66 -7.04 4.18 0.05
C GLY A 66 -7.21 3.15 -1.07
N ARG A 67 -6.14 2.41 -1.40
CA ARG A 67 -6.16 1.31 -2.39
C ARG A 67 -6.88 0.04 -1.89
N ALA A 68 -7.03 -0.16 -0.60
CA ALA A 68 -7.87 -1.21 -0.03
C ALA A 68 -9.35 -0.76 -0.09
N PHE A 69 -9.99 -1.09 -1.19
CA PHE A 69 -11.37 -0.73 -1.47
C PHE A 69 -12.19 -1.95 -1.87
N THR A 70 -13.19 -2.26 -1.06
CA THR A 70 -14.20 -3.27 -1.34
C THR A 70 -15.42 -2.57 -1.92
N ASP A 71 -15.63 -2.71 -3.21
CA ASP A 71 -16.82 -2.24 -3.91
C ASP A 71 -17.97 -3.22 -3.65
N THR A 72 -19.10 -2.71 -3.19
CA THR A 72 -20.30 -3.50 -2.91
C THR A 72 -21.45 -3.19 -3.87
N GLN A 73 -21.26 -2.24 -4.79
CA GLN A 73 -22.31 -1.72 -5.66
C GLN A 73 -22.21 -2.25 -7.09
N SER A 74 -21.01 -2.17 -7.70
CA SER A 74 -20.84 -2.43 -9.14
C SER A 74 -21.24 -3.83 -9.58
N LEU A 75 -21.09 -4.84 -8.70
CA LEU A 75 -21.43 -6.23 -8.98
C LEU A 75 -22.59 -6.76 -8.11
N GLY A 76 -23.25 -5.90 -7.34
CA GLY A 76 -24.25 -6.31 -6.37
C GLY A 76 -23.72 -7.17 -5.21
N ARG A 77 -22.40 -7.30 -5.11
CA ARG A 77 -21.69 -8.06 -4.07
C ARG A 77 -20.30 -7.47 -3.81
N LYS A 78 -19.63 -7.96 -2.75
CA LYS A 78 -18.27 -7.54 -2.43
C LYS A 78 -17.29 -7.90 -3.54
N PHE A 79 -16.55 -6.90 -3.99
CA PHE A 79 -15.46 -7.02 -4.93
C PHE A 79 -14.26 -6.18 -4.45
N ASP A 80 -13.21 -6.83 -4.01
CA ASP A 80 -11.97 -6.15 -3.61
C ASP A 80 -11.21 -5.67 -4.85
N LYS A 81 -11.37 -4.39 -5.18
CA LYS A 81 -10.67 -3.76 -6.32
C LYS A 81 -9.16 -3.66 -6.10
N GLY A 82 -8.71 -3.59 -4.84
CA GLY A 82 -7.31 -3.58 -4.44
C GLY A 82 -6.84 -4.92 -3.86
N PRO A 83 -6.14 -4.92 -2.70
CA PRO A 83 -5.68 -6.14 -2.05
C PRO A 83 -6.85 -7.07 -1.73
N TYR A 84 -6.60 -8.37 -1.82
CA TYR A 84 -7.57 -9.43 -1.53
C TYR A 84 -7.12 -10.28 -0.34
N TRP A 85 -5.80 -10.43 -0.15
CA TRP A 85 -5.19 -11.28 0.86
C TRP A 85 -4.53 -10.49 2.00
N LEU A 86 -4.64 -11.03 3.20
CA LEU A 86 -3.73 -10.75 4.30
C LEU A 86 -2.55 -11.73 4.18
N HIS A 87 -1.50 -11.32 3.48
CA HIS A 87 -0.33 -12.15 3.23
C HIS A 87 0.39 -12.50 4.52
N ASN A 88 0.92 -13.74 4.61
CA ASN A 88 1.68 -14.27 5.72
C ASN A 88 0.92 -14.22 7.06
N LYS A 89 -0.03 -15.11 7.27
CA LYS A 89 -0.89 -15.15 8.46
C LYS A 89 -0.12 -15.17 9.79
N ALA A 90 1.11 -15.71 9.78
CA ALA A 90 1.93 -15.89 10.99
C ALA A 90 2.52 -14.57 11.50
N THR A 91 2.93 -13.66 10.59
CA THR A 91 3.64 -12.42 10.95
C THR A 91 2.85 -11.15 10.64
N ASN A 92 1.70 -11.26 9.97
CA ASN A 92 0.88 -10.12 9.57
C ASN A 92 0.20 -9.46 10.79
N PRO A 93 0.55 -8.22 11.14
CA PRO A 93 0.01 -7.55 12.33
C PRO A 93 -1.49 -7.21 12.23
N VAL A 94 -2.09 -7.29 11.04
CA VAL A 94 -3.52 -7.03 10.84
C VAL A 94 -4.37 -8.25 11.21
N VAL A 95 -3.83 -9.46 11.12
CA VAL A 95 -4.55 -10.70 11.45
C VAL A 95 -5.12 -10.71 12.87
N PRO A 96 -4.34 -10.46 13.94
CA PRO A 96 -4.89 -10.40 15.28
C PRO A 96 -5.92 -9.28 15.47
N LEU A 97 -5.78 -8.17 14.75
CA LEU A 97 -6.74 -7.05 14.80
C LEU A 97 -8.07 -7.42 14.14
N ALA A 98 -8.04 -8.10 13.01
CA ALA A 98 -9.24 -8.61 12.35
C ALA A 98 -9.99 -9.58 13.26
N LYS A 99 -9.28 -10.52 13.90
CA LYS A 99 -9.86 -11.46 14.88
C LYS A 99 -10.48 -10.73 16.08
N ALA A 100 -9.77 -9.75 16.65
CA ALA A 100 -10.28 -8.94 17.76
C ALA A 100 -11.49 -8.07 17.37
N ALA A 101 -11.64 -7.71 16.10
CA ALA A 101 -12.82 -7.03 15.55
C ALA A 101 -13.98 -8.00 15.21
N GLY A 102 -13.84 -9.30 15.49
CA GLY A 102 -14.86 -10.32 15.19
C GLY A 102 -15.01 -10.62 13.68
N ILE A 103 -14.00 -10.29 12.87
CA ILE A 103 -14.03 -10.54 11.42
C ILE A 103 -13.55 -11.95 11.15
N GLU A 104 -14.39 -12.74 10.49
CA GLU A 104 -14.04 -14.08 10.03
C GLU A 104 -12.94 -14.00 8.96
N LEU A 105 -11.93 -14.88 9.11
CA LEU A 105 -10.80 -15.02 8.20
C LEU A 105 -10.78 -16.44 7.66
N THR A 106 -10.82 -16.56 6.33
CA THR A 106 -10.75 -17.84 5.62
C THR A 106 -9.35 -18.04 5.05
N GLU A 107 -8.79 -19.24 5.14
CA GLU A 107 -7.53 -19.57 4.48
C GLU A 107 -7.72 -19.58 2.96
N SER A 108 -6.80 -18.97 2.25
CA SER A 108 -6.73 -19.02 0.80
C SER A 108 -5.91 -20.25 0.41
N ALA A 109 -6.58 -21.32 0.06
CA ALA A 109 -5.93 -22.54 -0.36
C ALA A 109 -5.76 -22.55 -1.88
N TYR A 110 -4.52 -22.43 -2.36
CA TYR A 110 -4.19 -22.64 -3.79
C TYR A 110 -4.18 -24.11 -4.18
N SER A 111 -4.79 -24.99 -3.37
CA SER A 111 -4.83 -26.44 -3.57
C SER A 111 -5.70 -26.84 -4.76
N ASN A 112 -6.70 -26.02 -5.10
CA ASN A 112 -7.60 -26.23 -6.24
C ASN A 112 -7.26 -25.24 -7.37
N MET A 113 -6.13 -25.49 -8.05
CA MET A 113 -5.72 -24.71 -9.20
C MET A 113 -5.59 -25.57 -10.44
N ALA A 114 -5.89 -25.00 -11.61
CA ALA A 114 -5.75 -25.64 -12.90
C ALA A 114 -5.11 -24.70 -13.92
N ALA A 115 -4.37 -25.27 -14.86
CA ALA A 115 -3.87 -24.54 -16.03
C ALA A 115 -4.65 -24.93 -17.27
N PHE A 116 -4.89 -23.94 -18.12
CA PHE A 116 -5.64 -24.11 -19.38
C PHE A 116 -4.79 -23.61 -20.55
N GLU A 117 -4.78 -24.36 -21.62
CA GLU A 117 -4.15 -23.97 -22.89
C GLU A 117 -5.16 -24.25 -24.00
N ASP A 118 -5.49 -23.24 -24.80
CA ASP A 118 -6.46 -23.32 -25.90
C ASP A 118 -7.80 -23.98 -25.52
N GLY A 119 -8.30 -23.68 -24.32
CA GLY A 119 -9.58 -24.19 -23.81
C GLY A 119 -9.53 -25.62 -23.22
N ALA A 120 -8.37 -26.27 -23.22
CA ALA A 120 -8.17 -27.59 -22.61
C ALA A 120 -7.40 -27.50 -21.27
N VAL A 121 -7.74 -28.35 -20.30
CA VAL A 121 -7.00 -28.47 -19.06
C VAL A 121 -5.62 -29.05 -19.35
N LEU A 122 -4.59 -28.32 -18.95
CA LEU A 122 -3.21 -28.74 -19.14
C LEU A 122 -2.80 -29.73 -18.02
N GLN A 123 -2.95 -31.02 -18.27
CA GLN A 123 -2.61 -32.10 -17.32
C GLN A 123 -1.12 -32.08 -16.89
N ALA A 124 -0.26 -31.46 -17.70
CA ALA A 124 1.17 -31.36 -17.41
C ALA A 124 1.48 -30.41 -16.24
N MET A 125 0.57 -29.47 -15.90
CA MET A 125 0.74 -28.50 -14.82
C MET A 125 -0.22 -28.79 -13.68
N THR A 126 0.17 -29.67 -12.77
CA THR A 126 -0.53 -29.92 -11.52
C THR A 126 -0.08 -28.95 -10.43
N PRO A 127 -0.89 -28.70 -9.38
CA PRO A 127 -0.45 -27.91 -8.21
C PRO A 127 0.89 -28.39 -7.65
N ALA A 128 1.09 -29.70 -7.52
CA ALA A 128 2.33 -30.27 -7.00
C ALA A 128 3.57 -29.89 -7.87
N LYS A 129 3.44 -29.94 -9.18
CA LYS A 129 4.54 -29.52 -10.09
C LYS A 129 4.81 -28.02 -10.01
N PHE A 130 3.77 -27.24 -9.82
CA PHE A 130 3.90 -25.80 -9.60
C PHE A 130 4.68 -25.49 -8.33
N PHE A 131 4.28 -26.06 -7.19
CA PHE A 131 4.99 -25.87 -5.93
C PHE A 131 6.42 -26.35 -5.99
N ALA A 132 6.69 -27.50 -6.63
CA ALA A 132 8.04 -28.01 -6.83
C ALA A 132 8.91 -27.07 -7.69
N ALA A 133 8.35 -26.43 -8.71
CA ALA A 133 9.04 -25.41 -9.51
C ALA A 133 9.36 -24.16 -8.68
N GLY A 134 8.43 -23.71 -7.83
CA GLY A 134 8.63 -22.62 -6.88
C GLY A 134 9.75 -22.90 -5.89
N GLU A 135 9.74 -24.07 -5.22
CA GLU A 135 10.78 -24.49 -4.29
C GLU A 135 12.16 -24.61 -4.96
N ALA A 136 12.24 -25.12 -6.18
CA ALA A 136 13.49 -25.21 -6.94
C ALA A 136 14.06 -23.82 -7.25
N LEU A 137 13.18 -22.86 -7.55
CA LEU A 137 13.56 -21.46 -7.74
C LEU A 137 14.02 -20.84 -6.43
N GLU A 138 13.29 -21.01 -5.35
CA GLU A 138 13.62 -20.47 -4.03
C GLU A 138 15.02 -20.93 -3.58
N ARG A 139 15.34 -22.22 -3.75
CA ARG A 139 16.69 -22.73 -3.51
C ARG A 139 17.75 -22.01 -4.36
N LYS A 140 17.43 -21.69 -5.62
CA LYS A 140 18.35 -21.01 -6.53
C LYS A 140 18.58 -19.55 -6.15
N ILE A 141 17.52 -18.81 -5.81
CA ILE A 141 17.61 -17.40 -5.42
C ILE A 141 18.15 -17.21 -3.99
N SER A 142 17.99 -18.21 -3.12
CA SER A 142 18.48 -18.20 -1.74
C SER A 142 20.00 -18.44 -1.63
N SER A 143 20.67 -18.80 -2.73
CA SER A 143 22.11 -19.05 -2.71
C SER A 143 22.90 -17.77 -2.37
N PRO A 144 23.99 -17.87 -1.58
CA PRO A 144 24.83 -16.70 -1.25
C PRO A 144 25.33 -15.96 -2.49
N PHE A 145 25.61 -16.69 -3.58
CA PHE A 145 26.08 -16.11 -4.85
C PHE A 145 25.00 -15.26 -5.56
N ALA A 146 23.71 -15.58 -5.39
CA ALA A 146 22.63 -14.78 -5.97
C ALA A 146 22.54 -13.37 -5.35
N ARG A 147 23.14 -13.17 -4.17
CA ARG A 147 23.12 -11.90 -3.41
C ARG A 147 24.29 -10.96 -3.71
N LEU A 148 25.35 -11.41 -4.38
CA LEU A 148 26.56 -10.62 -4.59
C LEU A 148 26.37 -9.45 -5.53
N LYS A 149 25.49 -9.59 -6.54
CA LYS A 149 25.15 -8.52 -7.48
C LYS A 149 23.66 -8.55 -7.75
N ASP A 150 22.99 -7.43 -7.55
CA ASP A 150 21.57 -7.32 -7.88
C ASP A 150 21.35 -7.49 -9.39
N ARG A 151 20.30 -8.21 -9.75
CA ARG A 151 19.87 -8.48 -11.11
C ARG A 151 18.35 -8.56 -11.15
N SER A 152 17.76 -8.68 -12.33
CA SER A 152 16.31 -8.80 -12.43
C SER A 152 15.81 -10.16 -11.89
N LEU A 153 14.65 -10.12 -11.25
CA LEU A 153 13.90 -11.31 -10.84
C LEU A 153 13.62 -12.21 -12.05
N GLY A 154 13.26 -11.62 -13.20
CA GLY A 154 13.02 -12.31 -14.46
C GLY A 154 14.22 -13.13 -14.96
N SER A 155 15.46 -12.71 -14.66
CA SER A 155 16.66 -13.46 -15.03
C SER A 155 16.76 -14.85 -14.36
N THR A 156 15.97 -15.11 -13.31
CA THR A 156 15.89 -16.41 -12.63
C THR A 156 14.94 -17.38 -13.31
N VAL A 157 14.02 -16.85 -14.12
CA VAL A 157 12.95 -17.58 -14.82
C VAL A 157 12.88 -17.13 -16.29
N PRO A 158 13.79 -17.56 -17.16
CA PRO A 158 13.86 -17.11 -18.54
C PRO A 158 12.64 -17.49 -19.41
N GLY A 159 11.72 -18.31 -18.89
CA GLY A 159 10.48 -18.65 -19.60
C GLY A 159 10.65 -19.73 -20.67
N THR A 160 11.72 -20.55 -20.59
CA THR A 160 12.04 -21.58 -21.60
C THR A 160 11.17 -22.84 -21.51
N ASN A 161 10.54 -23.07 -20.36
CA ASN A 161 9.61 -24.19 -20.15
C ASN A 161 8.34 -23.72 -19.43
N LEU A 162 7.34 -24.60 -19.39
CA LEU A 162 6.03 -24.32 -18.83
C LEU A 162 6.07 -23.81 -17.38
N GLY A 163 6.85 -24.45 -16.51
CA GLY A 163 7.00 -24.03 -15.10
C GLY A 163 7.59 -22.63 -14.97
N GLN A 164 8.57 -22.28 -15.78
CA GLN A 164 9.16 -20.94 -15.80
C GLN A 164 8.20 -19.87 -16.34
N LYS A 165 7.46 -20.17 -17.41
CA LYS A 165 6.42 -19.26 -17.92
C LYS A 165 5.37 -18.96 -16.85
N TYR A 166 4.97 -20.00 -16.14
CA TYR A 166 4.05 -19.86 -15.01
C TYR A 166 4.62 -18.98 -13.90
N LEU A 167 5.84 -19.24 -13.44
CA LEU A 167 6.50 -18.44 -12.40
C LEU A 167 6.68 -16.99 -12.83
N ARG A 168 6.95 -16.72 -14.11
CA ARG A 168 6.97 -15.33 -14.61
C ARG A 168 5.63 -14.63 -14.43
N ASN A 169 4.52 -15.32 -14.75
CA ASN A 169 3.18 -14.74 -14.50
C ASN A 169 2.94 -14.48 -13.01
N MET A 170 3.29 -15.43 -12.13
CA MET A 170 3.16 -15.24 -10.69
C MET A 170 3.96 -14.04 -10.21
N PHE A 171 5.20 -13.89 -10.62
CA PHE A 171 6.02 -12.72 -10.28
C PHE A 171 5.43 -11.41 -10.82
N ALA A 172 4.88 -11.42 -12.03
CA ALA A 172 4.22 -10.24 -12.57
C ALA A 172 2.98 -9.86 -11.74
N VAL A 173 2.19 -10.85 -11.30
CA VAL A 173 1.04 -10.64 -10.40
C VAL A 173 1.50 -10.14 -9.02
N GLU A 174 2.55 -10.74 -8.44
CA GLU A 174 3.06 -10.36 -7.12
C GLU A 174 3.72 -8.98 -7.11
N MET A 175 4.44 -8.63 -8.19
CA MET A 175 5.19 -7.38 -8.28
C MET A 175 4.43 -6.27 -9.01
N GLY A 176 3.34 -6.58 -9.71
CA GLY A 176 2.51 -5.65 -10.46
C GLY A 176 3.14 -5.16 -11.76
N ASP A 177 4.29 -5.68 -12.14
CA ASP A 177 5.00 -5.32 -13.36
C ASP A 177 5.88 -6.48 -13.86
N GLU A 178 6.51 -6.31 -15.03
CA GLU A 178 7.39 -7.31 -15.63
C GLU A 178 8.55 -7.68 -14.68
N PRO A 179 8.79 -8.99 -14.42
CA PRO A 179 9.85 -9.43 -13.51
C PRO A 179 11.25 -8.99 -13.93
N ASP A 180 11.45 -8.65 -15.20
CA ASP A 180 12.72 -8.14 -15.70
C ASP A 180 13.08 -6.73 -15.20
N LEU A 181 12.10 -5.98 -14.72
CA LEU A 181 12.26 -4.64 -14.12
C LEU A 181 12.52 -4.70 -12.61
N VAL A 182 12.20 -5.83 -11.98
CA VAL A 182 12.18 -5.99 -10.53
C VAL A 182 13.52 -6.48 -10.00
N SER A 183 14.03 -5.86 -8.94
CA SER A 183 15.24 -6.28 -8.21
C SER A 183 15.04 -7.66 -7.57
N LEU A 184 15.93 -8.59 -7.87
CA LEU A 184 15.97 -9.90 -7.22
C LEU A 184 16.26 -9.79 -5.73
N GLN A 185 17.19 -8.90 -5.32
CA GLN A 185 17.49 -8.67 -3.91
C GLN A 185 16.28 -8.06 -3.18
N GLY A 186 15.57 -7.15 -3.84
CA GLY A 186 14.33 -6.56 -3.32
C GLY A 186 13.25 -7.61 -3.09
N TYR A 187 13.06 -8.52 -4.04
CA TYR A 187 12.12 -9.64 -3.92
C TYR A 187 12.51 -10.61 -2.80
N TYR A 188 13.80 -10.98 -2.74
CA TYR A 188 14.30 -11.92 -1.73
C TYR A 188 14.09 -11.47 -0.28
N ASN A 189 14.06 -10.17 -0.05
CA ASN A 189 13.85 -9.60 1.29
C ASN A 189 12.36 -9.61 1.73
N LEU A 190 11.44 -10.07 0.88
CA LEU A 190 10.03 -10.19 1.22
C LEU A 190 9.75 -11.50 1.96
N GLU A 191 8.91 -11.42 2.99
CA GLU A 191 8.39 -12.59 3.69
C GLU A 191 7.25 -13.23 2.89
N ALA A 192 7.30 -14.53 2.70
CA ALA A 192 6.21 -15.35 2.19
C ALA A 192 5.54 -16.15 3.34
N GLY A 193 4.32 -16.64 3.10
CA GLY A 193 3.58 -17.46 4.06
C GLY A 193 2.16 -17.72 3.58
N GLU A 194 1.38 -18.39 4.40
CA GLU A 194 -0.02 -18.67 4.12
C GLU A 194 -0.88 -17.41 4.25
N ASP A 195 -1.87 -17.29 3.39
CA ASP A 195 -2.70 -16.10 3.24
C ASP A 195 -4.09 -16.31 3.83
N LEU A 196 -4.68 -15.22 4.33
CA LEU A 196 -6.05 -15.17 4.81
C LEU A 196 -6.88 -14.15 4.02
N VAL A 197 -8.16 -14.44 3.87
CA VAL A 197 -9.14 -13.56 3.23
C VAL A 197 -10.17 -13.11 4.25
N PRO A 198 -10.36 -11.81 4.50
CA PRO A 198 -11.36 -11.31 5.42
C PRO A 198 -12.78 -11.36 4.82
N ALA A 199 -13.73 -11.89 5.56
CA ALA A 199 -15.13 -12.00 5.14
C ALA A 199 -15.78 -10.64 4.79
N THR A 200 -15.28 -9.55 5.38
CA THR A 200 -15.74 -8.18 5.09
C THR A 200 -15.12 -7.56 3.84
N GLY A 201 -14.15 -8.24 3.21
CA GLY A 201 -13.21 -7.63 2.27
C GLY A 201 -12.21 -6.70 2.97
N MET A 202 -11.20 -6.29 2.23
CA MET A 202 -10.11 -5.49 2.79
C MET A 202 -10.52 -4.05 3.12
N GLY A 203 -11.46 -3.48 2.35
CA GLY A 203 -12.05 -2.16 2.63
C GLY A 203 -12.95 -2.18 3.87
N GLY A 204 -13.74 -3.24 4.07
CA GLY A 204 -14.55 -3.41 5.28
C GLY A 204 -13.69 -3.57 6.54
N LEU A 205 -12.62 -4.36 6.44
CA LEU A 205 -11.68 -4.56 7.54
C LEU A 205 -11.03 -3.23 7.97
N ILE A 206 -10.48 -2.44 7.06
CA ILE A 206 -9.83 -1.16 7.44
C ILE A 206 -10.83 -0.15 7.99
N THR A 207 -12.06 -0.15 7.47
CA THR A 207 -13.13 0.70 7.99
C THR A 207 -13.43 0.37 9.45
N SER A 208 -13.51 -0.92 9.82
CA SER A 208 -13.71 -1.34 11.22
C SER A 208 -12.58 -0.90 12.14
N LEU A 209 -11.35 -0.82 11.63
CA LEU A 209 -10.17 -0.41 12.39
C LEU A 209 -10.00 1.12 12.49
N SER A 210 -10.80 1.92 11.77
CA SER A 210 -10.69 3.39 11.74
C SER A 210 -11.48 4.10 12.84
N GLY A 211 -12.32 3.40 13.58
CA GLY A 211 -13.21 3.98 14.57
C GLY A 211 -12.52 4.81 15.65
N GLY A 212 -13.10 5.97 15.96
CA GLY A 212 -12.64 6.88 17.02
C GLY A 212 -11.32 7.61 16.73
N LEU A 213 -10.87 7.67 15.47
CA LEU A 213 -9.75 8.48 15.02
C LEU A 213 -10.24 9.82 14.44
N ASP A 214 -9.44 10.88 14.56
CA ASP A 214 -9.72 12.17 13.89
C ASP A 214 -9.28 12.04 12.41
N ILE A 215 -10.23 11.71 11.54
CA ILE A 215 -10.04 11.56 10.11
C ILE A 215 -10.91 12.57 9.38
N ARG A 216 -10.30 13.41 8.56
CA ARG A 216 -10.98 14.40 7.72
C ARG A 216 -10.94 13.91 6.28
N LEU A 217 -12.09 13.54 5.78
CA LEU A 217 -12.31 13.11 4.40
C LEU A 217 -12.43 14.32 3.47
N ASN A 218 -12.29 14.10 2.15
CA ASN A 218 -12.35 15.17 1.13
C ASN A 218 -11.35 16.31 1.38
N CYS A 219 -10.19 15.97 1.95
CA CYS A 219 -9.12 16.90 2.30
C CYS A 219 -7.84 16.59 1.49
N PRO A 220 -7.84 16.76 0.15
CA PRO A 220 -6.63 16.56 -0.64
C PRO A 220 -5.57 17.60 -0.28
N VAL A 221 -4.37 17.11 0.09
CA VAL A 221 -3.23 17.97 0.39
C VAL A 221 -2.47 18.26 -0.89
N SER A 222 -2.30 19.54 -1.21
CA SER A 222 -1.56 20.02 -2.40
C SER A 222 -0.15 20.53 -2.07
N ARG A 223 0.07 20.98 -0.82
CA ARG A 223 1.38 21.50 -0.37
C ARG A 223 1.69 21.07 1.05
N ILE A 224 2.95 20.74 1.30
CA ILE A 224 3.52 20.51 2.63
C ILE A 224 4.73 21.43 2.82
N ALA A 225 4.60 22.40 3.75
CA ALA A 225 5.74 23.18 4.22
C ALA A 225 6.28 22.49 5.49
N TRP A 226 7.44 21.87 5.39
CA TRP A 226 7.96 21.02 6.47
C TRP A 226 9.14 21.59 7.24
N LYS A 227 9.65 22.77 6.82
CA LYS A 227 10.79 23.45 7.46
C LYS A 227 10.43 24.84 8.00
N GLU A 228 9.21 25.01 8.48
CA GLU A 228 8.78 26.26 9.10
C GLU A 228 9.33 26.40 10.52
N ALA A 229 9.42 27.65 11.02
CA ALA A 229 9.96 27.95 12.35
C ALA A 229 9.24 27.19 13.47
N HIS A 230 7.94 26.99 13.30
CA HIS A 230 7.06 26.44 14.33
C HIS A 230 6.57 25.01 14.08
N GLY A 231 7.12 24.31 13.10
CA GLY A 231 6.73 22.92 12.80
C GLY A 231 6.56 22.65 11.32
N VAL A 232 5.41 22.10 10.97
CA VAL A 232 5.03 21.70 9.62
C VAL A 232 3.63 22.19 9.31
N THR A 233 3.33 22.39 8.02
CA THR A 233 2.01 22.83 7.55
C THR A 233 1.57 21.95 6.40
N ALA A 234 0.31 21.53 6.39
CA ALA A 234 -0.37 20.93 5.25
C ALA A 234 -1.42 21.90 4.72
N GLU A 235 -1.47 22.08 3.40
CA GLU A 235 -2.39 23.00 2.72
C GLU A 235 -3.13 22.28 1.59
N GLY A 236 -4.37 22.69 1.37
CA GLY A 236 -5.26 22.17 0.33
C GLY A 236 -6.56 22.98 0.26
N PRO A 237 -7.56 22.54 -0.51
CA PRO A 237 -8.88 23.21 -0.56
C PRO A 237 -9.57 23.33 0.80
N PHE A 238 -9.19 22.50 1.77
CA PHE A 238 -9.68 22.55 3.15
C PHE A 238 -9.06 23.70 3.97
N GLY A 239 -8.16 24.50 3.40
CA GLY A 239 -7.39 25.54 4.07
C GLY A 239 -6.00 25.07 4.51
N ARG A 240 -5.60 25.45 5.72
CA ARG A 240 -4.29 25.20 6.31
C ARG A 240 -4.42 24.48 7.65
N LEU A 241 -3.56 23.49 7.90
CA LEU A 241 -3.43 22.81 9.19
C LEU A 241 -1.95 22.79 9.59
N THR A 242 -1.66 23.10 10.86
CA THR A 242 -0.29 23.14 11.42
C THR A 242 -0.07 22.05 12.44
N ALA A 243 1.15 21.50 12.46
CA ALA A 243 1.55 20.50 13.44
C ALA A 243 3.04 20.57 13.75
N ARG A 244 3.46 19.84 14.79
CA ARG A 244 4.89 19.69 15.13
C ARG A 244 5.61 18.73 14.18
N LYS A 245 4.91 17.70 13.67
CA LYS A 245 5.44 16.64 12.80
C LYS A 245 4.42 16.26 11.76
N ILE A 246 4.88 15.65 10.66
CA ILE A 246 4.02 15.14 9.59
C ILE A 246 4.44 13.72 9.16
N ILE A 247 3.46 12.85 8.99
CA ILE A 247 3.61 11.50 8.42
C ILE A 247 2.89 11.49 7.07
N VAL A 248 3.59 11.10 6.02
CA VAL A 248 3.05 11.02 4.66
C VAL A 248 2.95 9.55 4.26
N THR A 249 1.74 9.10 3.93
CA THR A 249 1.44 7.68 3.61
C THR A 249 0.93 7.47 2.18
N VAL A 250 1.03 8.50 1.33
CA VAL A 250 0.64 8.39 -0.08
C VAL A 250 1.59 7.49 -0.85
N SER A 251 1.16 6.96 -2.00
CA SER A 251 1.98 6.09 -2.83
C SER A 251 3.20 6.81 -3.39
N THR A 252 4.24 6.04 -3.73
CA THR A 252 5.41 6.58 -4.44
C THR A 252 5.04 7.15 -5.81
N GLY A 253 3.97 6.64 -6.44
CA GLY A 253 3.44 7.20 -7.69
C GLY A 253 2.93 8.63 -7.54
N VAL A 254 2.17 8.92 -6.49
CA VAL A 254 1.69 10.27 -6.17
C VAL A 254 2.87 11.21 -5.89
N LEU A 255 3.88 10.74 -5.13
CA LEU A 255 5.09 11.52 -4.84
C LEU A 255 5.91 11.80 -6.11
N ALA A 256 6.12 10.80 -6.97
CA ALA A 256 6.91 10.91 -8.19
C ALA A 256 6.25 11.83 -9.24
N LYS A 257 4.91 11.91 -9.27
CA LYS A 257 4.16 12.81 -10.15
C LYS A 257 4.17 14.27 -9.69
N GLY A 258 4.66 14.55 -8.47
CA GLY A 258 4.65 15.91 -7.92
C GLY A 258 3.24 16.44 -7.64
N ALA A 259 2.25 15.55 -7.48
CA ALA A 259 0.87 15.92 -7.15
C ALA A 259 0.76 16.66 -5.80
N MET A 260 1.78 16.52 -4.96
CA MET A 260 1.93 17.21 -3.68
C MET A 260 3.26 17.95 -3.67
N ARG A 261 3.23 19.27 -3.54
CA ARG A 261 4.43 20.12 -3.46
C ARG A 261 5.01 20.10 -2.06
N PHE A 262 6.31 19.85 -1.96
CA PHE A 262 7.08 19.98 -0.71
C PHE A 262 7.86 21.30 -0.69
N ASP A 263 7.86 21.99 0.45
CA ASP A 263 8.55 23.26 0.65
C ASP A 263 9.33 23.24 1.99
N PRO A 264 10.68 23.21 1.92
CA PRO A 264 11.49 23.07 0.71
C PRO A 264 11.28 21.72 0.01
N ALA A 265 11.83 21.55 -1.19
CA ALA A 265 11.81 20.25 -1.89
C ALA A 265 12.39 19.14 -0.99
N LEU A 266 11.94 17.91 -1.19
CA LEU A 266 12.51 16.75 -0.50
C LEU A 266 14.02 16.63 -0.78
N PRO A 267 14.83 16.11 0.16
CA PRO A 267 16.25 15.85 -0.08
C PRO A 267 16.46 14.98 -1.33
N LEU A 268 17.52 15.23 -2.09
CA LEU A 268 17.83 14.50 -3.33
C LEU A 268 17.85 12.98 -3.13
N ALA A 269 18.46 12.51 -2.04
CA ALA A 269 18.48 11.08 -1.70
C ALA A 269 17.07 10.47 -1.51
N THR A 270 16.13 11.26 -0.97
CA THR A 270 14.73 10.83 -0.83
C THR A 270 14.02 10.80 -2.18
N GLN A 271 14.25 11.81 -3.04
CA GLN A 271 13.70 11.84 -4.39
C GLN A 271 14.21 10.67 -5.23
N GLU A 272 15.50 10.36 -5.13
CA GLU A 272 16.13 9.21 -5.77
C GLU A 272 15.53 7.89 -5.26
N ALA A 273 15.36 7.73 -3.95
CA ALA A 273 14.69 6.55 -3.38
C ALA A 273 13.26 6.38 -3.92
N ILE A 274 12.47 7.46 -4.02
CA ILE A 274 11.12 7.44 -4.58
C ILE A 274 11.16 7.02 -6.06
N SER A 275 12.07 7.55 -6.87
CA SER A 275 12.19 7.25 -8.30
C SER A 275 12.60 5.80 -8.58
N ASN A 276 13.24 5.14 -7.60
CA ASN A 276 13.65 3.74 -7.66
C ASN A 276 12.65 2.77 -7.00
N LEU A 277 11.49 3.28 -6.61
CA LEU A 277 10.31 2.56 -6.14
C LEU A 277 9.10 2.88 -7.01
N PRO A 278 9.14 2.59 -8.32
CA PRO A 278 8.01 2.87 -9.19
C PRO A 278 6.80 2.01 -8.83
N MET A 279 5.62 2.48 -9.22
CA MET A 279 4.37 1.75 -9.03
C MET A 279 4.13 0.81 -10.20
N GLY A 280 3.85 -0.44 -9.91
CA GLY A 280 3.25 -1.35 -10.88
C GLY A 280 1.83 -0.94 -11.26
N ALA A 281 1.32 -1.50 -12.35
CA ALA A 281 -0.08 -1.36 -12.73
C ALA A 281 -0.75 -2.74 -12.75
N PHE A 282 -1.17 -3.16 -11.56
CA PHE A 282 -1.92 -4.39 -11.40
C PHE A 282 -3.41 -4.07 -11.29
N GLU A 283 -4.18 -4.49 -12.28
CA GLU A 283 -5.60 -4.21 -12.36
C GLU A 283 -6.41 -5.50 -12.32
N LYS A 284 -7.66 -5.35 -11.93
CA LYS A 284 -8.62 -6.45 -11.80
C LYS A 284 -9.86 -6.20 -12.63
N VAL A 285 -10.37 -7.27 -13.26
CA VAL A 285 -11.71 -7.27 -13.85
C VAL A 285 -12.53 -8.36 -13.18
N GLY A 286 -13.50 -7.96 -12.38
CA GLY A 286 -14.48 -8.84 -11.77
C GLY A 286 -15.61 -9.17 -12.76
N MET A 287 -15.93 -10.45 -12.88
CA MET A 287 -17.01 -11.00 -13.70
C MET A 287 -17.99 -11.73 -12.80
N MET A 288 -19.15 -11.14 -12.55
CA MET A 288 -20.23 -11.74 -11.78
C MET A 288 -20.99 -12.70 -12.68
N LEU A 289 -21.07 -13.97 -12.27
CA LEU A 289 -21.81 -14.98 -12.98
C LEU A 289 -23.31 -14.90 -12.67
N SER A 290 -24.17 -15.15 -13.63
CA SER A 290 -25.63 -15.22 -13.41
C SER A 290 -26.04 -16.35 -12.49
N GLN A 291 -25.24 -17.44 -12.45
CA GLN A 291 -25.35 -18.53 -11.50
C GLN A 291 -23.97 -19.13 -11.20
N PRO A 292 -23.77 -19.74 -10.02
CA PRO A 292 -22.49 -20.37 -9.67
C PRO A 292 -22.11 -21.49 -10.63
N MET A 293 -20.80 -21.68 -10.81
CA MET A 293 -20.22 -22.79 -11.57
C MET A 293 -19.34 -23.65 -10.63
N PRO A 294 -19.88 -24.69 -9.98
CA PRO A 294 -19.18 -25.45 -8.92
C PRO A 294 -17.89 -26.15 -9.39
N ASP A 295 -17.78 -26.45 -10.67
CA ASP A 295 -16.64 -27.12 -11.30
C ASP A 295 -15.44 -26.20 -11.57
N LEU A 296 -15.56 -24.88 -11.34
CA LEU A 296 -14.44 -23.97 -11.50
C LEU A 296 -13.34 -24.21 -10.43
N PRO A 297 -12.07 -24.18 -10.84
CA PRO A 297 -10.97 -24.11 -9.89
C PRO A 297 -11.01 -22.80 -9.11
N GLU A 298 -10.37 -22.74 -7.95
CA GLU A 298 -10.23 -21.48 -7.19
C GLU A 298 -9.26 -20.52 -7.85
N TYR A 299 -8.27 -21.08 -8.57
CA TYR A 299 -7.30 -20.32 -9.32
C TYR A 299 -7.06 -20.97 -10.67
N ALA A 300 -7.28 -20.25 -11.74
CA ALA A 300 -7.03 -20.72 -13.11
C ALA A 300 -5.91 -19.90 -13.76
N LEU A 301 -5.01 -20.62 -14.38
CA LEU A 301 -3.98 -20.07 -15.26
C LEU A 301 -4.40 -20.32 -16.69
N VAL A 302 -4.47 -19.28 -17.47
CA VAL A 302 -4.94 -19.34 -18.82
C VAL A 302 -3.84 -18.87 -19.76
N ASN A 303 -3.36 -19.77 -20.63
CA ASN A 303 -2.57 -19.40 -21.79
C ASN A 303 -3.53 -19.20 -22.94
N LYS A 304 -3.59 -18.00 -23.46
CA LYS A 304 -4.33 -17.71 -24.67
C LYS A 304 -3.39 -17.36 -25.81
N TYR A 305 -3.75 -17.81 -27.00
CA TYR A 305 -3.09 -17.65 -28.29
C TYR A 305 -2.68 -16.22 -28.68
N ILE A 306 -3.16 -15.17 -27.97
CA ILE A 306 -2.89 -13.76 -28.28
C ILE A 306 -1.43 -13.36 -28.03
N GLU A 307 -0.77 -13.97 -27.03
CA GLU A 307 0.65 -13.74 -26.77
C GLU A 307 1.33 -15.08 -26.52
N GLN A 308 1.97 -15.65 -27.55
CA GLN A 308 2.67 -16.94 -27.45
C GLN A 308 3.52 -17.03 -26.17
N GLY A 309 3.09 -17.88 -25.24
CA GLY A 309 3.83 -18.25 -24.05
C GLY A 309 3.58 -17.39 -22.80
N LYS A 310 2.64 -16.47 -22.77
CA LYS A 310 2.22 -15.77 -21.56
C LYS A 310 0.99 -16.41 -20.93
N TYR A 311 1.01 -16.56 -19.60
CA TYR A 311 -0.13 -17.00 -18.81
C TYR A 311 -0.80 -15.82 -18.12
N HIS A 312 -2.11 -15.89 -17.96
CA HIS A 312 -2.90 -14.94 -17.22
C HIS A 312 -3.66 -15.65 -16.12
N SER A 313 -3.96 -14.94 -15.03
CA SER A 313 -4.56 -15.54 -13.85
C SER A 313 -6.02 -15.15 -13.70
N LEU A 314 -6.85 -16.12 -13.35
CA LEU A 314 -8.21 -15.93 -12.90
C LEU A 314 -8.34 -16.42 -11.46
N LEU A 315 -8.86 -15.59 -10.58
CA LEU A 315 -9.24 -15.92 -9.20
C LEU A 315 -10.74 -16.13 -9.13
N VAL A 316 -11.18 -17.22 -8.51
CA VAL A 316 -12.60 -17.57 -8.35
C VAL A 316 -12.96 -17.60 -6.88
N THR A 317 -14.01 -16.89 -6.50
CA THR A 317 -14.47 -16.89 -5.10
C THR A 317 -14.94 -18.29 -4.66
N PRO A 318 -14.89 -18.63 -3.34
CA PRO A 318 -15.28 -19.94 -2.85
C PRO A 318 -16.69 -20.38 -3.25
N ASP A 319 -17.63 -19.43 -3.33
CA ASP A 319 -19.01 -19.65 -3.77
C ASP A 319 -19.17 -19.82 -5.31
N LYS A 320 -18.05 -19.80 -6.04
CA LYS A 320 -17.99 -20.02 -7.50
C LYS A 320 -18.87 -19.08 -8.34
N GLN A 321 -19.13 -17.87 -7.84
CA GLN A 321 -20.02 -16.92 -8.51
C GLN A 321 -19.33 -15.63 -8.95
N LEU A 322 -18.13 -15.31 -8.44
CA LEU A 322 -17.31 -14.19 -8.92
C LEU A 322 -15.97 -14.71 -9.44
N VAL A 323 -15.69 -14.40 -10.70
CA VAL A 323 -14.42 -14.66 -11.36
C VAL A 323 -13.69 -13.33 -11.55
N THR A 324 -12.43 -13.26 -11.18
CA THR A 324 -11.61 -12.04 -11.28
C THR A 324 -10.40 -12.30 -12.15
N ALA A 325 -10.29 -11.60 -13.27
CA ALA A 325 -9.06 -11.57 -14.05
C ALA A 325 -8.02 -10.66 -13.35
N LEU A 326 -6.80 -11.18 -13.21
CA LEU A 326 -5.67 -10.51 -12.58
C LEU A 326 -4.70 -10.06 -13.68
N LEU A 327 -4.61 -8.76 -13.91
CA LEU A 327 -3.93 -8.17 -15.06
C LEU A 327 -2.78 -7.27 -14.62
N PRO A 328 -1.53 -7.80 -14.54
CA PRO A 328 -0.35 -6.98 -14.28
C PRO A 328 0.06 -6.15 -15.50
N SER A 329 0.92 -5.14 -15.27
CA SER A 329 1.61 -4.39 -16.32
C SER A 329 2.55 -5.31 -17.14
N PRO A 330 2.81 -5.05 -18.44
CA PRO A 330 2.31 -3.92 -19.24
C PRO A 330 0.88 -4.07 -19.75
N LEU A 331 0.36 -5.31 -19.80
CA LEU A 331 -0.93 -5.64 -20.38
C LEU A 331 -2.09 -4.75 -19.86
N SER A 332 -2.15 -4.53 -18.56
CA SER A 332 -3.21 -3.68 -17.99
C SER A 332 -3.18 -2.26 -18.56
N ARG A 333 -1.98 -1.67 -18.73
CA ARG A 333 -1.80 -0.33 -19.32
C ARG A 333 -2.21 -0.29 -20.79
N GLU A 334 -1.87 -1.32 -21.55
CA GLU A 334 -2.20 -1.46 -22.97
C GLU A 334 -3.71 -1.55 -23.14
N LEU A 335 -4.37 -2.45 -22.41
CA LEU A 335 -5.83 -2.61 -22.47
C LEU A 335 -6.57 -1.34 -22.03
N TYR A 336 -6.07 -0.61 -21.05
CA TYR A 336 -6.67 0.68 -20.67
C TYR A 336 -6.46 1.77 -21.71
N ALA A 337 -5.36 1.74 -22.45
CA ALA A 337 -5.15 2.65 -23.58
C ALA A 337 -6.12 2.41 -24.73
N GLU A 338 -6.51 1.14 -24.95
CA GLU A 338 -7.56 0.75 -25.91
C GLU A 338 -8.98 1.05 -25.39
N GLY A 339 -9.16 1.18 -24.08
CA GLY A 339 -10.42 1.52 -23.42
C GLY A 339 -11.07 0.37 -22.64
N LEU A 340 -12.07 0.71 -21.83
CA LEU A 340 -12.77 -0.27 -20.98
C LEU A 340 -13.43 -1.45 -21.76
N PRO A 341 -14.00 -1.24 -22.97
CA PRO A 341 -14.51 -2.37 -23.75
C PRO A 341 -13.45 -3.43 -24.06
N ALA A 342 -12.23 -3.02 -24.43
CA ALA A 342 -11.12 -3.93 -24.70
C ALA A 342 -10.69 -4.68 -23.43
N LEU A 343 -10.58 -3.98 -22.31
CA LEU A 343 -10.26 -4.57 -21.00
C LEU A 343 -11.27 -5.66 -20.60
N HIS A 344 -12.57 -5.37 -20.71
CA HIS A 344 -13.62 -6.31 -20.36
C HIS A 344 -13.70 -7.48 -21.34
N ALA A 345 -13.54 -7.21 -22.64
CA ALA A 345 -13.51 -8.24 -23.68
C ALA A 345 -12.35 -9.22 -23.45
N PHE A 346 -11.15 -8.71 -23.11
CA PHE A 346 -10.00 -9.55 -22.80
C PHE A 346 -10.27 -10.47 -21.60
N ALA A 347 -10.80 -9.92 -20.49
CA ALA A 347 -11.13 -10.71 -19.31
C ALA A 347 -12.19 -11.80 -19.61
N LEU A 348 -13.21 -11.45 -20.39
CA LEU A 348 -14.24 -12.39 -20.82
C LEU A 348 -13.68 -13.52 -21.68
N GLU A 349 -12.76 -13.19 -22.57
CA GLU A 349 -12.09 -14.17 -23.40
C GLU A 349 -11.19 -15.11 -22.59
N LEU A 350 -10.47 -14.61 -21.56
CA LEU A 350 -9.75 -15.47 -20.63
C LEU A 350 -10.69 -16.46 -19.94
N PHE A 351 -11.82 -15.98 -19.44
CA PHE A 351 -12.81 -16.85 -18.81
C PHE A 351 -13.42 -17.87 -19.78
N LYS A 352 -13.69 -17.46 -21.01
CA LYS A 352 -14.17 -18.32 -22.06
C LYS A 352 -13.20 -19.49 -22.38
N ASN A 353 -11.89 -19.27 -22.27
CA ASN A 353 -10.91 -20.34 -22.40
C ASN A 353 -11.00 -21.40 -21.28
N VAL A 354 -11.59 -21.06 -20.13
CA VAL A 354 -11.81 -22.02 -19.03
C VAL A 354 -13.12 -22.79 -19.19
N VAL A 355 -14.19 -22.10 -19.62
CA VAL A 355 -15.55 -22.67 -19.58
C VAL A 355 -16.16 -22.96 -20.95
N GLY A 356 -15.49 -22.56 -22.03
CA GLY A 356 -15.99 -22.71 -23.39
C GLY A 356 -17.30 -21.95 -23.61
N ASN A 357 -18.27 -22.58 -24.23
CA ASN A 357 -19.57 -21.97 -24.50
C ASN A 357 -20.49 -21.84 -23.27
N ARG A 358 -20.05 -22.28 -22.09
CA ARG A 358 -20.81 -22.17 -20.82
C ARG A 358 -20.69 -20.78 -20.16
N VAL A 359 -20.13 -19.79 -20.85
CA VAL A 359 -20.02 -18.41 -20.34
C VAL A 359 -21.37 -17.85 -19.93
N ASN A 360 -21.50 -17.38 -18.70
CA ASN A 360 -22.75 -16.88 -18.11
C ASN A 360 -22.53 -15.59 -17.29
N VAL A 361 -21.64 -14.72 -17.74
CA VAL A 361 -21.33 -13.44 -17.07
C VAL A 361 -22.50 -12.47 -17.18
N ALA A 362 -23.03 -12.05 -16.04
CA ALA A 362 -24.15 -11.09 -15.94
C ALA A 362 -23.64 -9.63 -15.83
N MET A 363 -22.56 -9.40 -15.09
CA MET A 363 -22.01 -8.06 -14.86
C MET A 363 -20.48 -8.09 -14.82
N THR A 364 -19.87 -6.97 -15.21
CA THR A 364 -18.43 -6.76 -15.09
C THR A 364 -18.13 -5.46 -14.36
N ALA A 365 -17.04 -5.44 -13.58
CA ALA A 365 -16.50 -4.24 -12.96
C ALA A 365 -14.97 -4.33 -12.94
N ASN A 366 -14.29 -3.18 -12.88
CA ASN A 366 -12.84 -3.14 -12.90
C ASN A 366 -12.27 -2.22 -11.81
N SER A 367 -11.00 -2.40 -11.49
CA SER A 367 -10.16 -1.43 -10.81
C SER A 367 -9.50 -0.50 -11.83
N ASP A 368 -8.94 0.63 -11.38
CA ASP A 368 -8.25 1.59 -12.23
C ASP A 368 -7.19 2.35 -11.42
N TRP A 369 -6.29 1.62 -10.79
CA TRP A 369 -5.34 2.20 -9.84
C TRP A 369 -4.26 3.03 -10.51
N HIS A 370 -3.83 2.66 -11.71
CA HIS A 370 -2.73 3.34 -12.38
C HIS A 370 -3.13 4.73 -12.93
N ARG A 371 -4.43 4.98 -13.20
CA ARG A 371 -4.93 6.28 -13.62
C ARG A 371 -5.56 7.10 -12.49
N ASP A 372 -5.83 6.46 -11.35
CA ASP A 372 -6.40 7.12 -10.18
C ASP A 372 -5.42 8.16 -9.60
N PRO A 373 -5.81 9.46 -9.51
CA PRO A 373 -4.91 10.54 -9.11
C PRO A 373 -4.37 10.42 -7.68
N TYR A 374 -5.05 9.66 -6.82
CA TYR A 374 -4.64 9.44 -5.43
C TYR A 374 -3.97 8.09 -5.19
N ALA A 375 -3.75 7.30 -6.25
CA ALA A 375 -3.05 6.03 -6.20
C ALA A 375 -1.82 6.02 -7.13
N MET A 376 -1.99 6.40 -8.41
CA MET A 376 -0.96 6.43 -9.45
C MET A 376 -0.24 5.08 -9.58
N GLY A 377 -0.97 3.98 -9.42
CA GLY A 377 -0.48 2.61 -9.50
C GLY A 377 -0.99 1.72 -8.37
N SER A 378 -0.68 0.44 -8.45
CA SER A 378 -1.16 -0.60 -7.52
C SER A 378 -0.28 -0.74 -6.28
N TYR A 379 0.99 -1.06 -6.43
CA TYR A 379 2.01 -1.16 -5.36
C TYR A 379 3.42 -0.97 -5.92
N ALA A 380 4.37 -0.61 -5.02
CA ALA A 380 5.70 -0.20 -5.41
C ALA A 380 6.68 -1.38 -5.44
N TYR A 381 7.39 -1.58 -6.54
CA TYR A 381 8.54 -2.51 -6.61
C TYR A 381 9.88 -1.79 -6.59
N GLN A 382 10.95 -2.50 -6.29
CA GLN A 382 12.32 -1.97 -6.36
C GLN A 382 12.91 -2.24 -7.74
N LYS A 383 13.49 -1.20 -8.36
CA LYS A 383 14.24 -1.36 -9.61
C LYS A 383 15.50 -2.19 -9.42
N VAL A 384 15.92 -2.87 -10.47
CA VAL A 384 17.22 -3.57 -10.53
C VAL A 384 18.36 -2.60 -10.22
N GLY A 385 19.30 -3.01 -9.38
CA GLY A 385 20.43 -2.19 -8.93
C GLY A 385 20.12 -1.25 -7.77
N HIS A 386 18.87 -1.19 -7.28
CA HIS A 386 18.43 -0.26 -6.25
C HIS A 386 17.80 -0.94 -5.02
N ALA A 387 18.38 -2.09 -4.61
CA ALA A 387 17.88 -2.86 -3.45
C ALA A 387 17.81 -2.07 -2.12
N ALA A 388 18.54 -0.96 -1.99
CA ALA A 388 18.49 -0.08 -0.82
C ALA A 388 17.39 1.01 -0.90
N ALA A 389 16.61 1.10 -1.98
CA ALA A 389 15.66 2.20 -2.19
C ALA A 389 14.59 2.29 -1.08
N ARG A 390 14.05 1.14 -0.60
CA ARG A 390 13.07 1.12 0.51
C ARG A 390 13.66 1.69 1.79
N LYS A 391 14.92 1.37 2.09
CA LYS A 391 15.64 1.91 3.25
C LYS A 391 15.83 3.42 3.13
N GLY A 392 16.22 3.93 1.96
CA GLY A 392 16.33 5.37 1.68
C GLY A 392 15.00 6.11 1.83
N TYR A 393 13.92 5.52 1.26
CA TYR A 393 12.56 6.04 1.40
C TYR A 393 12.09 6.15 2.86
N SER A 394 12.49 5.21 3.70
CA SER A 394 12.07 5.12 5.11
C SER A 394 12.85 6.00 6.09
N GLN A 395 13.82 6.79 5.61
CA GLN A 395 14.60 7.68 6.47
C GLN A 395 13.79 8.89 6.90
N PRO A 396 13.80 9.26 8.20
CA PRO A 396 13.22 10.51 8.66
C PRO A 396 13.90 11.72 8.01
N ILE A 397 13.14 12.73 7.65
CA ILE A 397 13.65 14.00 7.12
C ILE A 397 13.64 15.04 8.24
N GLU A 398 14.84 15.38 8.75
CA GLU A 398 15.08 16.32 9.86
C GLU A 398 14.16 16.09 11.09
N ASP A 399 13.79 14.84 11.37
CA ASP A 399 12.83 14.49 12.43
C ASP A 399 11.52 15.29 12.38
N ARG A 400 11.14 15.81 11.22
CA ARG A 400 9.93 16.60 10.99
C ARG A 400 8.96 15.92 10.04
N LEU A 401 9.47 15.35 8.94
CA LEU A 401 8.70 14.68 7.92
C LEU A 401 9.11 13.20 7.83
N PHE A 402 8.11 12.33 7.80
CA PHE A 402 8.29 10.88 7.80
C PHE A 402 7.48 10.28 6.66
N LEU A 403 8.13 9.54 5.77
CA LEU A 403 7.48 8.76 4.73
C LEU A 403 7.25 7.34 5.23
N THR A 404 6.08 6.78 4.95
CA THR A 404 5.72 5.41 5.33
C THR A 404 4.61 4.86 4.42
N GLY A 405 4.42 3.56 4.42
CA GLY A 405 3.43 2.89 3.58
C GLY A 405 3.93 1.55 3.11
N GLU A 406 3.29 0.98 2.09
CA GLU A 406 3.66 -0.32 1.53
C GLU A 406 5.01 -0.31 0.80
N ALA A 407 5.45 0.87 0.35
CA ALA A 407 6.75 1.07 -0.29
C ALA A 407 7.93 1.06 0.68
N ALA A 408 7.68 1.15 1.99
CA ALA A 408 8.71 1.31 3.01
C ALA A 408 9.52 0.03 3.27
N ASP A 409 10.62 0.17 4.03
CA ASP A 409 11.55 -0.92 4.37
C ASP A 409 10.95 -1.86 5.43
N ASP A 410 10.21 -2.83 4.95
CA ASP A 410 9.59 -3.88 5.76
C ASP A 410 9.58 -5.21 5.00
N PRO A 411 9.82 -6.35 5.67
CA PRO A 411 9.74 -7.66 5.03
C PRO A 411 8.36 -8.01 4.44
N LEU A 412 7.28 -7.36 4.90
CA LEU A 412 5.95 -7.43 4.28
C LEU A 412 5.66 -6.24 3.35
N ALA A 413 6.67 -5.59 2.78
CA ALA A 413 6.45 -4.51 1.80
C ALA A 413 5.53 -4.98 0.66
N LEU A 414 4.93 -4.06 -0.09
CA LEU A 414 3.89 -4.26 -1.11
C LEU A 414 2.52 -4.69 -0.54
N THR A 415 2.43 -5.01 0.74
CA THR A 415 1.19 -5.54 1.35
C THR A 415 0.58 -4.58 2.38
N VAL A 416 -0.67 -4.84 2.75
CA VAL A 416 -1.33 -4.11 3.85
C VAL A 416 -0.66 -4.37 5.20
N GLY A 417 -0.11 -5.58 5.40
CA GLY A 417 0.63 -5.94 6.60
C GLY A 417 1.90 -5.12 6.77
N GLY A 418 2.67 -4.97 5.70
CA GLY A 418 3.89 -4.13 5.68
C GLY A 418 3.58 -2.65 5.86
N ALA A 419 2.56 -2.15 5.15
CA ALA A 419 2.07 -0.78 5.34
C ALA A 419 1.69 -0.50 6.81
N TRP A 420 0.98 -1.41 7.43
CA TRP A 420 0.59 -1.31 8.85
C TRP A 420 1.79 -1.34 9.78
N ARG A 421 2.64 -2.37 9.67
CA ARG A 421 3.79 -2.61 10.56
C ARG A 421 4.81 -1.48 10.49
N HIS A 422 5.15 -1.01 9.28
CA HIS A 422 6.09 0.09 9.12
C HIS A 422 5.53 1.41 9.66
N ALA A 423 4.24 1.69 9.48
CA ALA A 423 3.61 2.89 10.01
C ALA A 423 3.56 2.91 11.55
N GLN A 424 3.37 1.76 12.22
CA GLN A 424 3.52 1.65 13.67
C GLN A 424 4.93 2.03 14.13
N LYS A 425 5.97 1.47 13.46
CA LYS A 425 7.38 1.83 13.73
C LYS A 425 7.62 3.33 13.52
N THR A 426 7.05 3.91 12.47
CA THR A 426 7.15 5.34 12.17
C THR A 426 6.48 6.19 13.26
N ALA A 427 5.29 5.85 13.72
CA ALA A 427 4.61 6.55 14.81
C ALA A 427 5.42 6.52 16.11
N LEU A 428 6.08 5.41 16.43
CA LEU A 428 7.00 5.32 17.57
C LEU A 428 8.22 6.25 17.41
N ARG A 429 8.80 6.35 16.20
CA ARG A 429 9.89 7.31 15.91
C ARG A 429 9.42 8.75 16.08
N VAL A 430 8.24 9.08 15.57
CA VAL A 430 7.60 10.40 15.73
C VAL A 430 7.41 10.73 17.21
N SER A 431 6.90 9.80 18.01
CA SER A 431 6.74 9.97 19.45
C SER A 431 8.08 10.31 20.15
N LYS A 432 9.16 9.60 19.82
CA LYS A 432 10.50 9.91 20.33
C LYS A 432 10.97 11.31 19.93
N ALA A 433 10.80 11.67 18.65
CA ALA A 433 11.20 12.98 18.12
C ALA A 433 10.37 14.15 18.69
N LEU A 434 9.14 13.92 19.15
CA LEU A 434 8.33 14.90 19.86
C LEU A 434 8.83 15.15 21.27
N ARG A 435 9.30 14.12 21.96
CA ARG A 435 9.82 14.20 23.34
C ARG A 435 11.22 14.83 23.40
N ALA A 436 12.10 14.50 22.47
CA ALA A 436 13.47 15.00 22.43
C ALA A 436 13.57 16.54 22.30
N LYS A 437 12.54 17.23 21.81
CA LYS A 437 12.48 18.71 21.73
C LYS A 437 11.72 19.37 22.89
N ALA A 438 11.23 18.59 23.83
CA ALA A 438 10.57 19.09 25.04
C ALA A 438 11.54 19.13 26.26
N ALA A 439 12.71 18.51 26.16
CA ALA A 439 13.83 18.58 27.09
C ALA A 439 14.86 19.60 26.58
#